data_3e0a1b07bb4f5ae2ece25d1038a32c48
#
_entry.id   3e0a1b07bb4f5ae2ece25d1038a32c48
#
_cell.length_a   1.000
_cell.length_b   1.000
_cell.length_c   1.000
_cell.angle_alpha   90.00
_cell.angle_beta   90.00
_cell.angle_gamma   90.00
#
_symmetry.space_group_name_H-M   'P 1'
#
loop_
_entity.id
_entity.type
_entity.pdbx_description
1 polymer ?
#
loop_
_entity_poly.entity_id
_entity_poly.type
_entity_poly.pdbx_seq_one_letter_code
_entity_poly.pdbx_strand_id
1 'polypeptide(L)'
;MANLRVGTGITFDGATGNFNTLGIGTVRGGFPDGFSVGTAATIHANGNVTCGIITTTNIVNETQLSHRNLVINGAMQVSQRGQVANVGGTGGSAGAGFGGPDRFQFNSNYSVVTMSQSTDVPSGQGLAKSLKMDVTTAGGDSNASTYTQLDYRFEGQELVRLKYGTSSAETTTISFWIKSPKAGIHWVRLYGDELTNNAFISRKYTVSSANTWQKVTLSFPGYTSDGFDNDNTRALRISIYFAQGSAYSSGTAQADDGGWLDWGDVNDRARNTVGQVNCFDSTSNDIFITGLQMEVGDHATDFEHAFYGDELQRCKRYYQTYSSLTCGYGSANGYARSTHILSPEMRDTPSITVTKVPGEAGSLNSTQRDSKHLEVTWQSLNGVQTGDFDAILDAEI
;
A
#
# COMPACT_ATOMS: atom_id res chain seq x y z
N MET A 1 -2.07 -54.06 -23.28
CA MET A 1 -3.17 -53.33 -24.02
C MET A 1 -2.60 -52.93 -25.38
N ALA A 2 -3.40 -52.97 -26.42
CA ALA A 2 -2.94 -52.60 -27.74
C ALA A 2 -2.81 -51.08 -27.89
N ASN A 3 -1.75 -50.65 -28.62
CA ASN A 3 -1.59 -49.22 -28.95
C ASN A 3 -2.62 -48.82 -29.99
N LEU A 4 -3.35 -47.72 -29.75
CA LEU A 4 -4.21 -47.09 -30.72
C LEU A 4 -3.37 -46.09 -31.54
N ARG A 5 -3.22 -46.36 -32.85
CA ARG A 5 -2.57 -45.42 -33.79
C ARG A 5 -3.66 -44.69 -34.59
N VAL A 6 -3.63 -43.39 -34.56
CA VAL A 6 -4.53 -42.53 -35.35
C VAL A 6 -3.64 -41.77 -36.35
N GLY A 7 -3.45 -42.36 -37.53
CA GLY A 7 -2.50 -41.85 -38.54
C GLY A 7 -1.03 -42.13 -38.18
N THR A 8 -0.11 -41.58 -38.95
CA THR A 8 1.34 -41.78 -38.77
C THR A 8 1.98 -40.88 -37.69
N GLY A 9 1.22 -39.96 -37.11
CA GLY A 9 1.73 -38.94 -36.20
C GLY A 9 1.17 -38.95 -34.76
N ILE A 10 0.24 -39.86 -34.44
CA ILE A 10 -0.37 -39.90 -33.11
C ILE A 10 -0.34 -41.35 -32.59
N THR A 11 0.21 -41.55 -31.41
CA THR A 11 0.27 -42.84 -30.75
C THR A 11 -0.19 -42.70 -29.29
N PHE A 12 -1.21 -43.52 -28.91
CA PHE A 12 -1.51 -43.80 -27.53
C PHE A 12 -0.81 -45.05 -27.11
N ASP A 13 0.07 -45.00 -26.17
CA ASP A 13 0.70 -46.17 -25.57
C ASP A 13 -0.14 -46.62 -24.37
N GLY A 14 -0.94 -47.67 -24.55
CA GLY A 14 -1.81 -48.19 -23.52
C GLY A 14 -1.07 -48.86 -22.35
N ALA A 15 0.21 -49.14 -22.45
CA ALA A 15 1.03 -49.73 -21.38
C ALA A 15 1.60 -48.63 -20.45
N THR A 16 1.95 -47.52 -21.02
CA THR A 16 2.57 -46.39 -20.29
C THR A 16 1.61 -45.20 -20.10
N GLY A 17 0.44 -45.21 -20.75
CA GLY A 17 -0.47 -44.07 -20.74
C GLY A 17 0.00 -42.86 -21.57
N ASN A 18 1.08 -43.01 -22.32
CA ASN A 18 1.68 -41.89 -23.05
C ASN A 18 0.92 -41.55 -24.33
N PHE A 19 0.75 -40.25 -24.58
CA PHE A 19 0.22 -39.67 -25.79
C PHE A 19 1.37 -39.01 -26.59
N ASN A 20 1.71 -39.56 -27.72
CA ASN A 20 2.77 -39.03 -28.59
C ASN A 20 2.17 -38.47 -29.88
N THR A 21 2.54 -37.24 -30.24
CA THR A 21 2.15 -36.59 -31.49
C THR A 21 3.36 -35.99 -32.19
N LEU A 22 3.48 -36.21 -33.52
CA LEU A 22 4.50 -35.60 -34.38
C LEU A 22 4.01 -34.27 -34.98
N GLY A 23 3.12 -33.56 -34.32
CA GLY A 23 2.56 -32.30 -34.77
C GLY A 23 1.75 -31.62 -33.70
N ILE A 24 0.86 -30.68 -34.07
CA ILE A 24 -0.03 -30.00 -33.15
C ILE A 24 -1.11 -30.98 -32.67
N GLY A 25 -1.07 -31.36 -31.41
CA GLY A 25 -2.12 -32.13 -30.78
C GLY A 25 -3.13 -31.18 -30.09
N THR A 26 -4.42 -31.29 -30.44
CA THR A 26 -5.49 -30.60 -29.73
C THR A 26 -6.26 -31.64 -28.92
N VAL A 27 -6.31 -31.49 -27.61
CA VAL A 27 -7.11 -32.31 -26.73
C VAL A 27 -8.33 -31.50 -26.30
N ARG A 28 -9.53 -31.97 -26.68
CA ARG A 28 -10.81 -31.42 -26.18
C ARG A 28 -11.23 -32.19 -24.95
N GLY A 29 -11.22 -31.58 -23.82
CA GLY A 29 -11.50 -32.16 -22.51
C GLY A 29 -10.31 -31.97 -21.56
N GLY A 30 -10.57 -31.69 -20.31
CA GLY A 30 -9.49 -31.48 -19.33
C GLY A 30 -8.77 -32.78 -18.97
N PHE A 31 -7.52 -32.67 -18.58
CA PHE A 31 -6.83 -33.70 -17.82
C PHE A 31 -6.95 -33.37 -16.34
N PRO A 32 -7.72 -34.13 -15.54
CA PRO A 32 -7.97 -33.81 -14.13
C PRO A 32 -6.67 -33.68 -13.31
N ASP A 33 -5.65 -34.47 -13.67
CA ASP A 33 -4.37 -34.52 -12.93
C ASP A 33 -3.23 -33.80 -13.66
N GLY A 34 -3.56 -33.05 -14.75
CA GLY A 34 -2.55 -32.38 -15.57
C GLY A 34 -1.96 -33.28 -16.67
N PHE A 35 -1.05 -32.71 -17.44
CA PHE A 35 -0.39 -33.36 -18.57
C PHE A 35 1.11 -33.11 -18.50
N SER A 36 1.91 -34.18 -18.45
CA SER A 36 3.37 -34.05 -18.40
C SER A 36 4.00 -34.28 -19.77
N VAL A 37 4.79 -33.33 -20.21
CA VAL A 37 5.58 -33.42 -21.48
C VAL A 37 7.03 -33.79 -21.13
N GLY A 38 7.29 -35.07 -20.92
CA GLY A 38 8.59 -35.56 -20.47
C GLY A 38 8.95 -34.97 -19.08
N THR A 39 10.24 -34.89 -18.79
CA THR A 39 10.75 -34.29 -17.55
C THR A 39 10.95 -32.76 -17.65
N ALA A 40 10.71 -32.18 -18.84
CA ALA A 40 11.00 -30.76 -19.11
C ALA A 40 9.82 -29.82 -18.92
N ALA A 41 8.59 -30.31 -19.01
CA ALA A 41 7.40 -29.49 -18.80
C ALA A 41 6.23 -30.30 -18.25
N THR A 42 5.44 -29.69 -17.36
CA THR A 42 4.19 -30.26 -16.83
C THR A 42 3.10 -29.22 -16.95
N ILE A 43 1.95 -29.59 -17.51
CA ILE A 43 0.73 -28.80 -17.50
C ILE A 43 -0.14 -29.33 -16.37
N HIS A 44 -0.39 -28.52 -15.36
CA HIS A 44 -1.19 -28.89 -14.20
C HIS A 44 -2.69 -28.76 -14.48
N ALA A 45 -3.53 -29.44 -13.70
CA ALA A 45 -4.98 -29.38 -13.83
C ALA A 45 -5.56 -27.96 -13.67
N ASN A 46 -4.88 -27.08 -12.95
CA ASN A 46 -5.23 -25.66 -12.76
C ASN A 46 -4.76 -24.75 -13.93
N GLY A 47 -4.25 -25.32 -15.02
CA GLY A 47 -3.76 -24.58 -16.18
C GLY A 47 -2.31 -24.10 -16.08
N ASN A 48 -1.64 -24.29 -14.95
CA ASN A 48 -0.25 -23.88 -14.80
C ASN A 48 0.68 -24.78 -15.59
N VAL A 49 1.74 -24.19 -16.18
CA VAL A 49 2.81 -24.90 -16.86
C VAL A 49 4.10 -24.76 -16.07
N THR A 50 4.64 -25.88 -15.60
CA THR A 50 6.00 -25.92 -15.02
C THR A 50 6.97 -26.43 -16.07
N CYS A 51 7.94 -25.61 -16.43
CA CYS A 51 8.97 -25.99 -17.41
C CYS A 51 10.29 -25.24 -17.14
N GLY A 52 11.41 -25.80 -17.61
CA GLY A 52 12.71 -25.17 -17.46
C GLY A 52 12.91 -23.96 -18.35
N ILE A 53 12.47 -24.04 -19.58
CA ILE A 53 12.55 -22.95 -20.59
C ILE A 53 11.28 -22.94 -21.42
N ILE A 54 10.64 -21.79 -21.55
CA ILE A 54 9.59 -21.54 -22.52
C ILE A 54 10.19 -20.70 -23.65
N THR A 55 10.26 -21.29 -24.87
CA THR A 55 10.61 -20.54 -26.08
C THR A 55 9.33 -20.26 -26.85
N THR A 56 8.93 -18.99 -26.89
CA THR A 56 7.74 -18.54 -27.61
C THR A 56 8.03 -17.21 -28.30
N THR A 57 7.36 -16.95 -29.39
CA THR A 57 7.40 -15.64 -30.07
C THR A 57 6.61 -14.58 -29.34
N ASN A 58 5.61 -14.96 -28.57
CA ASN A 58 4.82 -14.07 -27.73
C ASN A 58 4.37 -14.81 -26.46
N ILE A 59 4.69 -14.27 -25.30
CA ILE A 59 4.02 -14.60 -24.05
C ILE A 59 2.94 -13.53 -23.88
N VAL A 60 1.68 -13.91 -24.10
CA VAL A 60 0.56 -13.06 -23.72
C VAL A 60 0.40 -13.22 -22.22
N ASN A 61 0.80 -12.23 -21.49
CA ASN A 61 0.67 -12.17 -20.04
C ASN A 61 -0.49 -11.23 -19.71
N GLU A 62 -1.50 -11.72 -19.08
CA GLU A 62 -2.62 -10.88 -18.62
C GLU A 62 -2.20 -9.96 -17.47
N THR A 63 -1.04 -10.25 -16.84
CA THR A 63 -0.49 -9.44 -15.77
C THR A 63 0.75 -8.67 -16.24
N GLN A 64 0.90 -7.45 -15.75
CA GLN A 64 2.05 -6.59 -16.03
C GLN A 64 3.34 -7.23 -15.48
N LEU A 65 4.41 -7.31 -16.31
CA LEU A 65 5.67 -7.94 -15.91
C LEU A 65 6.55 -7.07 -15.02
N SER A 66 6.32 -5.75 -15.01
CA SER A 66 7.05 -4.77 -14.19
C SER A 66 6.14 -3.64 -13.74
N HIS A 67 6.51 -2.92 -12.69
CA HIS A 67 5.71 -1.86 -12.08
C HIS A 67 4.30 -2.34 -11.72
N ARG A 68 4.21 -3.59 -11.26
CA ARG A 68 2.94 -4.21 -10.85
C ARG A 68 2.44 -3.62 -9.55
N ASN A 69 3.35 -3.40 -8.60
CA ASN A 69 2.99 -2.84 -7.31
C ASN A 69 2.64 -1.35 -7.44
N LEU A 70 1.38 -1.04 -7.19
CA LEU A 70 0.88 0.34 -7.12
C LEU A 70 1.28 1.04 -5.81
N VAL A 71 1.64 0.28 -4.78
CA VAL A 71 2.02 0.81 -3.47
C VAL A 71 3.47 1.28 -3.48
N ILE A 72 3.69 2.55 -3.18
CA ILE A 72 5.03 3.11 -2.97
C ILE A 72 5.48 2.72 -1.56
N ASN A 73 6.74 2.29 -1.43
CA ASN A 73 7.37 1.90 -0.17
C ASN A 73 6.70 0.68 0.52
N GLY A 74 6.10 -0.21 -0.27
CA GLY A 74 5.44 -1.41 0.27
C GLY A 74 6.36 -2.33 1.08
N ALA A 75 7.66 -2.32 0.82
CA ALA A 75 8.70 -3.02 1.61
C ALA A 75 9.12 -2.27 2.87
N MET A 76 8.54 -1.13 3.20
CA MET A 76 8.80 -0.32 4.39
C MET A 76 10.25 0.17 4.53
N GLN A 77 10.99 0.32 3.42
CA GLN A 77 12.42 0.63 3.45
C GLN A 77 12.73 2.10 3.67
N VAL A 78 11.90 3.01 3.15
CA VAL A 78 12.09 4.46 3.26
C VAL A 78 11.38 4.96 4.51
N SER A 79 12.09 5.70 5.35
CA SER A 79 11.57 6.27 6.60
C SER A 79 12.24 7.62 6.87
N GLN A 80 11.79 8.66 6.16
CA GLN A 80 12.35 10.02 6.29
C GLN A 80 11.93 10.70 7.60
N ARG A 81 10.71 10.38 8.08
CA ARG A 81 10.19 10.91 9.36
C ARG A 81 10.80 10.22 10.58
N GLY A 82 11.37 9.01 10.40
CA GLY A 82 11.83 8.21 11.52
C GLY A 82 10.69 7.79 12.45
N GLN A 83 11.03 7.56 13.72
CA GLN A 83 10.04 7.24 14.75
C GLN A 83 9.22 8.47 15.10
N VAL A 84 7.88 8.32 15.12
CA VAL A 84 6.95 9.36 15.54
C VAL A 84 6.05 8.81 16.66
N ALA A 85 6.07 9.48 17.80
CA ALA A 85 5.23 9.15 18.94
C ALA A 85 3.90 9.91 18.90
N ASN A 86 2.90 9.41 19.64
CA ASN A 86 1.60 10.03 19.84
C ASN A 86 0.80 10.24 18.54
N VAL A 87 0.89 9.28 17.62
CA VAL A 87 0.07 9.25 16.41
C VAL A 87 -1.28 8.62 16.72
N GLY A 88 -2.36 9.31 16.38
CA GLY A 88 -3.74 8.88 16.63
C GLY A 88 -4.53 9.89 17.45
N GLY A 89 -5.74 9.52 17.88
CA GLY A 89 -6.66 10.37 18.62
C GLY A 89 -7.20 9.70 19.87
N THR A 90 -7.78 10.50 20.77
CA THR A 90 -8.36 10.03 22.04
C THR A 90 -9.73 10.63 22.28
N GLY A 91 -10.56 9.95 23.10
CA GLY A 91 -11.83 10.49 23.58
C GLY A 91 -12.87 10.79 22.50
N GLY A 92 -12.77 10.16 21.32
CA GLY A 92 -13.66 10.40 20.19
C GLY A 92 -13.15 11.47 19.22
N SER A 93 -12.08 12.17 19.56
CA SER A 93 -11.44 13.13 18.64
C SER A 93 -10.54 12.38 17.65
N ALA A 94 -10.83 12.55 16.37
CA ALA A 94 -10.02 11.94 15.31
C ALA A 94 -8.59 12.47 15.37
N GLY A 95 -7.62 11.56 15.26
CA GLY A 95 -6.22 11.87 15.07
C GLY A 95 -5.65 11.00 13.96
N ALA A 96 -4.96 11.63 13.02
CA ALA A 96 -4.28 10.95 11.94
C ALA A 96 -2.86 11.50 11.82
N GLY A 97 -1.92 10.63 11.46
CA GLY A 97 -0.54 11.06 11.27
C GLY A 97 0.31 10.00 10.62
N PHE A 98 1.45 10.44 10.16
CA PHE A 98 2.47 9.64 9.51
C PHE A 98 3.65 9.45 10.45
N GLY A 99 4.32 8.30 10.34
CA GLY A 99 5.53 8.01 11.10
C GLY A 99 6.13 6.67 10.72
N GLY A 100 7.37 6.40 11.12
CA GLY A 100 8.09 5.22 10.67
C GLY A 100 8.24 5.25 9.13
N PRO A 101 7.93 4.16 8.43
CA PRO A 101 7.96 4.14 6.96
C PRO A 101 7.04 5.20 6.32
N ASP A 102 7.57 5.87 5.31
CA ASP A 102 6.85 6.91 4.57
C ASP A 102 5.62 6.33 3.86
N ARG A 103 4.62 7.18 3.59
CA ARG A 103 3.35 6.93 2.89
C ARG A 103 2.25 6.25 3.71
N PHE A 104 2.52 5.74 4.90
CA PHE A 104 1.55 5.05 5.73
C PHE A 104 1.01 5.97 6.82
N GLN A 105 -0.31 6.15 6.84
CA GLN A 105 -1.00 6.98 7.82
C GLN A 105 -1.74 6.12 8.83
N PHE A 106 -1.43 6.26 10.11
CA PHE A 106 -2.28 5.73 11.17
C PHE A 106 -3.42 6.70 11.45
N ASN A 107 -4.62 6.17 11.59
CA ASN A 107 -5.83 6.96 11.81
C ASN A 107 -6.72 6.29 12.87
N SER A 108 -6.99 7.00 13.96
CA SER A 108 -7.82 6.52 15.05
C SER A 108 -8.46 7.70 15.79
N ASN A 109 -9.59 7.44 16.45
CA ASN A 109 -10.23 8.41 17.33
C ASN A 109 -10.23 7.99 18.81
N TYR A 110 -9.70 6.81 19.15
CA TYR A 110 -9.62 6.30 20.53
C TYR A 110 -8.31 5.66 20.91
N SER A 111 -7.36 5.56 19.99
CA SER A 111 -6.09 4.87 20.23
C SER A 111 -4.91 5.70 19.72
N VAL A 112 -3.79 5.57 20.40
CA VAL A 112 -2.54 6.26 20.07
C VAL A 112 -1.41 5.25 19.99
N VAL A 113 -0.51 5.44 19.03
CA VAL A 113 0.67 4.61 18.80
C VAL A 113 1.95 5.42 18.73
N THR A 114 3.07 4.74 18.94
CA THR A 114 4.36 5.12 18.38
C THR A 114 4.56 4.36 17.07
N MET A 115 4.70 5.09 15.97
CA MET A 115 5.03 4.51 14.66
C MET A 115 6.53 4.50 14.45
N SER A 116 7.08 3.39 14.03
CA SER A 116 8.53 3.25 13.77
C SER A 116 8.81 2.24 12.68
N GLN A 117 10.00 2.30 12.11
CA GLN A 117 10.54 1.25 11.26
C GLN A 117 11.20 0.16 12.13
N SER A 118 10.92 -1.10 11.85
CA SER A 118 11.45 -2.27 12.57
C SER A 118 12.22 -3.20 11.66
N THR A 119 13.11 -4.01 12.25
CA THR A 119 13.80 -5.13 11.58
C THR A 119 13.13 -6.49 11.82
N ASP A 120 12.03 -6.52 12.58
CA ASP A 120 11.21 -7.73 12.73
C ASP A 120 10.41 -7.92 11.43
N VAL A 121 10.73 -8.95 10.66
CA VAL A 121 10.20 -9.25 9.34
C VAL A 121 9.96 -10.74 9.16
N PRO A 122 9.09 -11.17 8.22
CA PRO A 122 8.91 -12.58 7.92
C PRO A 122 10.18 -13.19 7.32
N SER A 123 10.64 -14.30 7.92
CA SER A 123 11.89 -14.97 7.52
C SER A 123 11.81 -15.51 6.10
N GLY A 124 12.89 -15.36 5.33
CA GLY A 124 13.05 -15.95 4.00
C GLY A 124 12.25 -15.26 2.88
N GLN A 125 11.62 -14.10 3.14
CA GLN A 125 10.78 -13.42 2.18
C GLN A 125 11.47 -12.27 1.45
N GLY A 126 12.77 -12.06 1.64
CA GLY A 126 13.53 -10.98 1.02
C GLY A 126 13.21 -9.58 1.57
N LEU A 127 12.38 -9.47 2.61
CA LEU A 127 12.01 -8.22 3.24
C LEU A 127 12.96 -7.89 4.39
N ALA A 128 13.39 -6.64 4.49
CA ALA A 128 14.38 -6.20 5.48
C ALA A 128 13.79 -5.29 6.57
N LYS A 129 12.64 -4.69 6.30
CA LYS A 129 11.99 -3.71 7.18
C LYS A 129 10.49 -3.95 7.27
N SER A 130 9.91 -3.53 8.39
CA SER A 130 8.47 -3.48 8.61
C SER A 130 8.06 -2.16 9.28
N LEU A 131 6.81 -1.77 9.13
CA LEU A 131 6.18 -0.76 9.98
C LEU A 131 5.83 -1.45 11.31
N LYS A 132 6.24 -0.84 12.43
CA LYS A 132 5.79 -1.17 13.77
C LYS A 132 4.84 -0.09 14.28
N MET A 133 3.69 -0.49 14.80
CA MET A 133 2.77 0.33 15.59
C MET A 133 2.76 -0.20 17.02
N ASP A 134 3.38 0.53 17.93
CA ASP A 134 3.45 0.24 19.36
C ASP A 134 2.32 0.99 20.07
N VAL A 135 1.40 0.29 20.68
CA VAL A 135 0.19 0.88 21.29
C VAL A 135 0.55 1.62 22.58
N THR A 136 0.45 2.93 22.58
CA THR A 136 0.71 3.78 23.75
C THR A 136 -0.55 4.22 24.49
N THR A 137 -1.69 4.25 23.79
CA THR A 137 -3.02 4.44 24.41
C THR A 137 -3.98 3.39 23.84
N ALA A 138 -4.45 2.52 24.73
CA ALA A 138 -5.44 1.50 24.41
C ALA A 138 -6.86 2.11 24.34
N GLY A 139 -7.73 1.51 23.52
CA GLY A 139 -9.12 2.00 23.39
C GLY A 139 -9.93 1.24 22.35
N GLY A 140 -9.39 1.14 21.17
CA GLY A 140 -9.86 0.36 20.01
C GLY A 140 -11.34 0.31 19.69
N ASP A 141 -12.19 -0.20 20.55
CA ASP A 141 -13.63 -0.39 20.36
C ASP A 141 -14.47 0.28 21.47
N SER A 142 -13.92 1.26 22.14
CA SER A 142 -14.49 1.89 23.34
C SER A 142 -15.85 2.59 23.12
N ASN A 143 -16.22 2.84 21.86
CA ASN A 143 -17.45 3.54 21.49
C ASN A 143 -17.99 3.02 20.16
N ALA A 144 -19.30 3.17 19.92
CA ALA A 144 -19.93 2.73 18.67
C ALA A 144 -19.29 3.32 17.41
N SER A 145 -18.82 4.56 17.46
CA SER A 145 -18.16 5.25 16.34
C SER A 145 -16.64 5.13 16.32
N THR A 146 -16.07 4.23 17.12
CA THR A 146 -14.61 4.01 17.14
C THR A 146 -14.12 3.43 15.84
N TYR A 147 -12.96 3.91 15.39
CA TYR A 147 -12.20 3.32 14.30
C TYR A 147 -10.69 3.40 14.61
N THR A 148 -9.97 2.36 14.18
CA THR A 148 -8.51 2.29 14.29
C THR A 148 -7.99 1.51 13.09
N GLN A 149 -7.25 2.20 12.23
CA GLN A 149 -6.83 1.68 10.94
C GLN A 149 -5.49 2.27 10.48
N LEU A 150 -4.83 1.54 9.59
CA LEU A 150 -3.71 2.02 8.80
C LEU A 150 -4.20 2.28 7.39
N ASP A 151 -4.00 3.50 6.91
CA ASP A 151 -4.40 3.93 5.56
C ASP A 151 -3.19 4.06 4.65
N TYR A 152 -3.34 3.59 3.40
CA TYR A 152 -2.50 3.95 2.28
C TYR A 152 -3.38 4.62 1.20
N ARG A 153 -2.90 5.71 0.62
CA ARG A 153 -3.69 6.56 -0.27
C ARG A 153 -3.03 6.70 -1.63
N PHE A 154 -3.84 6.65 -2.68
CA PHE A 154 -3.44 6.76 -4.07
C PHE A 154 -3.95 8.07 -4.69
N GLU A 155 -3.12 8.65 -5.56
CA GLU A 155 -3.56 9.71 -6.49
C GLU A 155 -4.36 9.09 -7.64
N GLY A 156 -5.33 9.81 -8.21
CA GLY A 156 -6.13 9.33 -9.33
C GLY A 156 -5.29 8.95 -10.55
N GLN A 157 -4.26 9.73 -10.87
CA GLN A 157 -3.34 9.45 -11.97
C GLN A 157 -2.54 8.14 -11.83
N GLU A 158 -2.38 7.60 -10.62
CA GLU A 158 -1.72 6.31 -10.38
C GLU A 158 -2.63 5.13 -10.73
N LEU A 159 -3.96 5.36 -10.80
CA LEU A 159 -5.00 4.34 -10.86
C LEU A 159 -5.62 4.15 -12.25
N VAL A 160 -5.23 4.91 -13.25
CA VAL A 160 -5.78 4.85 -14.64
C VAL A 160 -5.80 3.42 -15.20
N ARG A 161 -4.79 2.61 -14.84
CA ARG A 161 -4.69 1.21 -15.27
C ARG A 161 -5.79 0.30 -14.72
N LEU A 162 -6.52 0.71 -13.69
CA LEU A 162 -7.63 -0.05 -13.12
C LEU A 162 -8.88 0.01 -13.99
N LYS A 163 -8.97 0.98 -14.93
CA LYS A 163 -10.09 1.16 -15.86
C LYS A 163 -11.45 1.27 -15.17
N TYR A 164 -11.48 1.74 -13.92
CA TYR A 164 -12.74 1.91 -13.18
C TYR A 164 -13.67 2.85 -13.93
N GLY A 165 -14.98 2.69 -13.75
CA GLY A 165 -16.02 3.38 -14.53
C GLY A 165 -16.29 2.75 -15.90
N THR A 166 -15.69 1.62 -16.23
CA THR A 166 -15.91 0.94 -17.51
C THR A 166 -16.32 -0.52 -17.31
N SER A 167 -16.91 -1.14 -18.34
CA SER A 167 -17.20 -2.58 -18.34
C SER A 167 -15.93 -3.45 -18.30
N SER A 168 -14.76 -2.86 -18.52
CA SER A 168 -13.45 -3.51 -18.46
C SER A 168 -12.69 -3.17 -17.18
N ALA A 169 -13.38 -2.71 -16.13
CA ALA A 169 -12.77 -2.40 -14.84
C ALA A 169 -12.04 -3.64 -14.30
N GLU A 170 -10.77 -3.45 -13.97
CA GLU A 170 -9.86 -4.53 -13.60
C GLU A 170 -10.10 -4.98 -12.16
N THR A 171 -10.02 -6.27 -11.93
CA THR A 171 -9.88 -6.82 -10.59
C THR A 171 -8.52 -6.44 -10.04
N THR A 172 -8.43 -6.18 -8.75
CA THR A 172 -7.18 -5.89 -8.06
C THR A 172 -6.93 -6.88 -6.94
N THR A 173 -5.66 -7.24 -6.74
CA THR A 173 -5.26 -8.09 -5.61
C THR A 173 -4.36 -7.30 -4.67
N ILE A 174 -4.67 -7.36 -3.38
CA ILE A 174 -3.84 -6.82 -2.30
C ILE A 174 -3.20 -7.98 -1.56
N SER A 175 -1.89 -7.92 -1.39
CA SER A 175 -1.15 -8.86 -0.56
C SER A 175 -0.22 -8.12 0.40
N PHE A 176 -0.02 -8.66 1.59
CA PHE A 176 0.89 -8.11 2.59
C PHE A 176 1.22 -9.16 3.66
N TRP A 177 2.24 -8.90 4.44
CA TRP A 177 2.56 -9.64 5.64
C TRP A 177 2.15 -8.86 6.87
N ILE A 178 1.52 -9.55 7.83
CA ILE A 178 1.09 -9.00 9.11
C ILE A 178 1.57 -9.89 10.25
N LYS A 179 1.98 -9.26 11.35
CA LYS A 179 2.15 -9.89 12.66
C LYS A 179 1.27 -9.12 13.65
N SER A 180 0.15 -9.73 14.00
CA SER A 180 -0.89 -9.15 14.87
C SER A 180 -0.81 -9.71 16.27
N PRO A 181 -1.06 -8.91 17.32
CA PRO A 181 -1.14 -9.40 18.70
C PRO A 181 -2.40 -10.26 18.96
N LYS A 182 -3.36 -10.23 18.03
CA LYS A 182 -4.63 -10.95 18.12
C LYS A 182 -4.84 -11.91 16.97
N ALA A 183 -5.16 -13.16 17.29
CA ALA A 183 -5.77 -14.09 16.33
C ALA A 183 -7.25 -13.77 16.16
N GLY A 184 -7.83 -14.09 15.00
CA GLY A 184 -9.23 -13.88 14.68
C GLY A 184 -9.46 -13.11 13.39
N ILE A 185 -10.65 -12.55 13.25
CA ILE A 185 -11.11 -11.87 12.02
C ILE A 185 -10.56 -10.45 11.97
N HIS A 186 -9.97 -10.12 10.82
CA HIS A 186 -9.51 -8.78 10.46
C HIS A 186 -10.05 -8.41 9.08
N TRP A 187 -10.02 -7.12 8.76
CA TRP A 187 -10.57 -6.61 7.51
C TRP A 187 -9.60 -5.66 6.79
N VAL A 188 -9.71 -5.69 5.46
CA VAL A 188 -9.14 -4.67 4.57
C VAL A 188 -10.27 -4.08 3.75
N ARG A 189 -10.26 -2.77 3.60
CA ARG A 189 -11.21 -2.03 2.77
C ARG A 189 -10.49 -1.29 1.65
N LEU A 190 -11.05 -1.34 0.45
CA LEU A 190 -10.85 -0.32 -0.56
C LEU A 190 -11.97 0.71 -0.46
N TYR A 191 -11.61 1.99 -0.48
CA TYR A 191 -12.56 3.10 -0.35
C TYR A 191 -12.23 4.15 -1.42
N GLY A 192 -13.19 4.39 -2.30
CA GLY A 192 -13.06 5.38 -3.36
C GLY A 192 -13.47 6.76 -2.90
N ASP A 193 -12.50 7.64 -2.66
CA ASP A 193 -12.74 9.02 -2.27
C ASP A 193 -13.39 9.84 -3.39
N GLU A 194 -13.14 9.48 -4.66
CA GLU A 194 -13.73 10.12 -5.84
C GLU A 194 -14.93 9.35 -6.41
N LEU A 195 -15.14 8.10 -6.00
CA LEU A 195 -16.26 7.31 -6.51
C LEU A 195 -17.59 7.81 -5.95
N THR A 196 -18.65 7.69 -6.74
CA THR A 196 -20.00 8.08 -6.36
C THR A 196 -20.38 7.51 -5.00
N ASN A 197 -20.90 8.36 -4.10
CA ASN A 197 -21.25 8.04 -2.72
C ASN A 197 -20.09 7.50 -1.88
N ASN A 198 -18.84 7.75 -2.29
CA ASN A 198 -17.66 7.18 -1.65
C ASN A 198 -17.75 5.66 -1.57
N ALA A 199 -17.99 5.01 -2.72
CA ALA A 199 -18.17 3.57 -2.80
C ALA A 199 -16.99 2.83 -2.16
N PHE A 200 -17.30 1.75 -1.44
CA PHE A 200 -16.29 0.94 -0.75
C PHE A 200 -16.55 -0.56 -0.89
N ILE A 201 -15.51 -1.33 -0.66
CA ILE A 201 -15.59 -2.79 -0.63
C ILE A 201 -14.64 -3.31 0.45
N SER A 202 -15.11 -4.22 1.30
CA SER A 202 -14.33 -4.81 2.39
C SER A 202 -14.16 -6.30 2.20
N ARG A 203 -12.97 -6.80 2.54
CA ARG A 203 -12.65 -8.23 2.54
C ARG A 203 -12.08 -8.63 3.90
N LYS A 204 -12.57 -9.74 4.45
CA LYS A 204 -12.06 -10.29 5.69
C LYS A 204 -10.88 -11.23 5.44
N TYR A 205 -10.02 -11.32 6.44
CA TYR A 205 -9.03 -12.38 6.55
C TYR A 205 -8.93 -12.84 8.01
N THR A 206 -8.38 -14.02 8.21
CA THR A 206 -8.22 -14.58 9.56
C THR A 206 -6.74 -14.67 9.90
N VAL A 207 -6.35 -14.04 11.00
CA VAL A 207 -5.04 -14.28 11.61
C VAL A 207 -5.14 -15.55 12.44
N SER A 208 -4.38 -16.57 12.07
CA SER A 208 -4.46 -17.91 12.67
C SER A 208 -3.78 -17.97 14.04
N SER A 209 -2.70 -17.22 14.22
CA SER A 209 -1.89 -17.24 15.46
C SER A 209 -1.42 -15.83 15.79
N ALA A 210 -1.65 -15.40 17.03
CA ALA A 210 -1.17 -14.12 17.52
C ALA A 210 0.38 -14.08 17.50
N ASN A 211 0.93 -12.89 17.29
CA ASN A 211 2.37 -12.62 17.30
C ASN A 211 3.19 -13.47 16.30
N THR A 212 2.56 -13.94 15.22
CA THR A 212 3.20 -14.73 14.17
C THR A 212 3.01 -14.06 12.82
N TRP A 213 4.06 -14.00 12.01
CA TRP A 213 3.97 -13.48 10.66
C TRP A 213 3.09 -14.37 9.78
N GLN A 214 2.13 -13.75 9.09
CA GLN A 214 1.22 -14.41 8.16
C GLN A 214 1.09 -13.56 6.89
N LYS A 215 1.15 -14.21 5.71
CA LYS A 215 0.84 -13.58 4.43
C LYS A 215 -0.69 -13.55 4.27
N VAL A 216 -1.19 -12.40 3.88
CA VAL A 216 -2.59 -12.15 3.53
C VAL A 216 -2.67 -11.88 2.03
N THR A 217 -3.69 -12.42 1.37
CA THR A 217 -4.00 -12.15 -0.04
C THR A 217 -5.50 -11.99 -0.18
N LEU A 218 -5.93 -10.89 -0.80
CA LEU A 218 -7.34 -10.51 -0.95
C LEU A 218 -7.58 -9.96 -2.35
N SER A 219 -8.62 -10.44 -3.03
CA SER A 219 -9.00 -9.96 -4.35
C SER A 219 -10.26 -9.08 -4.27
N PHE A 220 -10.29 -8.03 -5.07
CA PHE A 220 -11.34 -7.02 -5.13
C PHE A 220 -11.79 -6.83 -6.57
N PRO A 221 -13.07 -7.02 -6.91
CA PRO A 221 -13.58 -6.76 -8.26
C PRO A 221 -13.46 -5.27 -8.61
N GLY A 222 -13.28 -4.98 -9.89
CA GLY A 222 -13.29 -3.62 -10.39
C GLY A 222 -14.63 -2.90 -10.16
N TYR A 223 -14.60 -1.59 -10.07
CA TYR A 223 -15.80 -0.75 -9.96
C TYR A 223 -16.19 -0.23 -11.33
N THR A 224 -17.42 -0.56 -11.79
CA THR A 224 -17.85 -0.29 -13.17
C THR A 224 -18.73 0.95 -13.31
N SER A 225 -19.23 1.51 -12.20
CA SER A 225 -20.24 2.58 -12.25
C SER A 225 -19.62 3.97 -12.40
N ASP A 226 -18.40 4.15 -11.93
CA ASP A 226 -17.67 5.42 -11.93
C ASP A 226 -16.17 5.19 -11.88
N GLY A 227 -15.37 6.20 -12.26
CA GLY A 227 -13.92 6.12 -12.36
C GLY A 227 -13.23 7.20 -11.55
N PHE A 228 -11.90 7.21 -11.63
CA PHE A 228 -11.04 8.19 -10.99
C PHE A 228 -10.64 9.29 -11.99
N ASP A 229 -10.51 10.50 -11.51
CA ASP A 229 -9.92 11.59 -12.27
C ASP A 229 -8.41 11.34 -12.46
N ASN A 230 -7.89 11.73 -13.63
CA ASN A 230 -6.46 11.59 -13.90
C ASN A 230 -5.70 12.81 -13.38
N ASP A 231 -5.69 12.97 -12.07
CA ASP A 231 -5.04 14.09 -11.38
C ASP A 231 -4.27 13.64 -10.13
N ASN A 232 -3.80 14.59 -9.34
CA ASN A 232 -3.04 14.35 -8.12
C ASN A 232 -3.91 14.38 -6.85
N THR A 233 -5.23 14.34 -6.96
CA THR A 233 -6.11 14.27 -5.80
C THR A 233 -6.17 12.86 -5.22
N ARG A 234 -6.67 12.75 -3.99
CA ARG A 234 -6.85 11.46 -3.34
C ARG A 234 -8.05 10.73 -3.92
N ALA A 235 -7.83 9.65 -4.65
CA ALA A 235 -8.86 8.91 -5.35
C ALA A 235 -9.27 7.60 -4.66
N LEU A 236 -8.31 6.83 -4.16
CA LEU A 236 -8.56 5.52 -3.54
C LEU A 236 -7.73 5.35 -2.27
N ARG A 237 -8.29 4.64 -1.28
CA ARG A 237 -7.58 4.23 -0.07
C ARG A 237 -7.64 2.73 0.16
N ILE A 238 -6.52 2.15 0.59
CA ILE A 238 -6.48 0.88 1.31
C ILE A 238 -6.56 1.21 2.79
N SER A 239 -7.52 0.63 3.52
CA SER A 239 -7.60 0.72 4.98
C SER A 239 -7.47 -0.67 5.58
N ILE A 240 -6.44 -0.90 6.39
CA ILE A 240 -6.25 -2.14 7.16
C ILE A 240 -6.75 -1.87 8.58
N TYR A 241 -7.78 -2.60 9.01
CA TYR A 241 -8.44 -2.38 10.28
C TYR A 241 -7.84 -3.19 11.41
N PHE A 242 -7.80 -2.56 12.60
CA PHE A 242 -7.29 -3.17 13.83
C PHE A 242 -8.29 -3.14 14.97
N ALA A 243 -9.25 -2.22 14.94
CA ALA A 243 -10.36 -2.15 15.87
C ALA A 243 -11.49 -1.31 15.26
N GLN A 244 -12.75 -1.67 15.58
CA GLN A 244 -13.93 -0.96 15.09
C GLN A 244 -15.07 -1.02 16.09
N GLY A 245 -15.77 0.10 16.25
CA GLY A 245 -17.00 0.18 17.02
C GLY A 245 -18.22 -0.38 16.28
N SER A 246 -19.32 -0.56 17.01
CA SER A 246 -20.52 -1.24 16.51
C SER A 246 -21.22 -0.51 15.36
N ALA A 247 -21.03 0.80 15.19
CA ALA A 247 -21.58 1.52 14.02
C ALA A 247 -21.03 1.02 12.67
N TYR A 248 -19.90 0.32 12.70
CA TYR A 248 -19.23 -0.20 11.49
C TYR A 248 -19.10 -1.72 11.47
N SER A 249 -19.53 -2.40 12.53
CA SER A 249 -19.30 -3.85 12.72
C SER A 249 -20.52 -4.65 13.18
N SER A 250 -21.73 -4.04 13.19
CA SER A 250 -22.96 -4.65 13.72
C SER A 250 -23.88 -5.27 12.68
N GLY A 251 -23.65 -5.02 11.38
CA GLY A 251 -24.48 -5.54 10.31
C GLY A 251 -24.18 -7.00 9.97
N THR A 252 -24.71 -7.46 8.82
CA THR A 252 -24.30 -8.73 8.22
C THR A 252 -22.98 -8.53 7.49
N ALA A 253 -22.00 -9.36 7.78
CA ALA A 253 -20.69 -9.30 7.12
C ALA A 253 -20.83 -9.30 5.59
N GLN A 254 -20.01 -8.50 4.92
CA GLN A 254 -19.91 -8.55 3.47
C GLN A 254 -19.44 -9.95 3.05
N ALA A 255 -20.11 -10.54 2.05
CA ALA A 255 -19.69 -11.83 1.50
C ALA A 255 -18.31 -11.70 0.81
N ASP A 256 -17.57 -12.80 0.73
CA ASP A 256 -16.24 -12.79 0.12
C ASP A 256 -16.28 -12.49 -1.39
N ASP A 257 -17.43 -12.76 -2.04
CA ASP A 257 -17.73 -12.43 -3.43
C ASP A 257 -18.61 -11.17 -3.58
N GLY A 258 -18.91 -10.47 -2.47
CA GLY A 258 -19.75 -9.28 -2.47
C GLY A 258 -19.15 -8.13 -3.27
N GLY A 259 -20.01 -7.32 -3.90
CA GLY A 259 -19.64 -6.14 -4.67
C GLY A 259 -19.41 -4.89 -3.81
N TRP A 260 -19.21 -3.77 -4.49
CA TRP A 260 -19.06 -2.46 -3.87
C TRP A 260 -20.35 -2.00 -3.19
N LEU A 261 -20.20 -1.31 -2.08
CA LEU A 261 -21.25 -0.78 -1.21
C LEU A 261 -21.17 0.74 -1.16
N ASP A 262 -22.25 1.39 -0.70
CA ASP A 262 -22.39 2.84 -0.57
C ASP A 262 -22.03 3.28 0.86
N TRP A 263 -21.01 4.12 1.02
CA TRP A 263 -20.67 4.68 2.33
C TRP A 263 -21.73 5.64 2.89
N GLY A 264 -22.55 6.23 2.03
CA GLY A 264 -23.70 7.06 2.43
C GLY A 264 -24.79 6.25 3.14
N ASP A 265 -24.95 4.95 2.81
CA ASP A 265 -25.93 4.08 3.47
C ASP A 265 -25.40 3.59 4.83
N VAL A 266 -26.17 3.83 5.90
CA VAL A 266 -25.81 3.40 7.25
C VAL A 266 -25.78 1.89 7.43
N ASN A 267 -26.63 1.15 6.69
CA ASN A 267 -26.66 -0.31 6.73
C ASN A 267 -25.44 -0.91 6.05
N ASP A 268 -24.99 -0.31 4.94
CA ASP A 268 -23.76 -0.72 4.26
C ASP A 268 -22.54 -0.43 5.11
N ARG A 269 -22.46 0.75 5.74
CA ARG A 269 -21.37 1.07 6.68
C ARG A 269 -21.29 0.10 7.85
N ALA A 270 -22.43 -0.34 8.40
CA ALA A 270 -22.47 -1.30 9.51
C ALA A 270 -21.90 -2.69 9.15
N ARG A 271 -21.80 -3.01 7.86
CA ARG A 271 -21.26 -4.27 7.32
C ARG A 271 -19.74 -4.24 7.07
N ASN A 272 -19.11 -3.08 7.29
CA ASN A 272 -17.72 -2.83 6.90
C ASN A 272 -16.72 -3.80 7.53
N THR A 273 -16.85 -4.09 8.83
CA THR A 273 -15.84 -4.85 9.59
C THR A 273 -16.45 -5.80 10.62
N VAL A 274 -17.50 -6.51 10.27
CA VAL A 274 -18.23 -7.39 11.21
C VAL A 274 -17.32 -8.47 11.79
N GLY A 275 -17.24 -8.55 13.12
CA GLY A 275 -16.41 -9.53 13.83
C GLY A 275 -14.93 -9.15 13.94
N GLN A 276 -14.54 -7.92 13.56
CA GLN A 276 -13.17 -7.41 13.74
C GLN A 276 -12.71 -7.57 15.19
N VAL A 277 -11.57 -8.21 15.39
CA VAL A 277 -10.93 -8.27 16.71
C VAL A 277 -10.30 -6.93 17.09
N ASN A 278 -10.29 -6.63 18.39
CA ASN A 278 -9.63 -5.43 18.90
C ASN A 278 -8.15 -5.67 19.17
N CYS A 279 -7.26 -5.13 18.33
CA CYS A 279 -5.81 -5.16 18.52
C CYS A 279 -5.30 -4.06 19.47
N PHE A 280 -6.18 -3.16 19.91
CA PHE A 280 -5.84 -1.99 20.71
C PHE A 280 -6.42 -2.04 22.13
N ASP A 281 -6.67 -3.25 22.65
CA ASP A 281 -7.17 -3.47 24.01
C ASP A 281 -6.07 -3.39 25.08
N SER A 282 -4.81 -3.28 24.71
CA SER A 282 -3.68 -3.24 25.64
C SER A 282 -2.51 -2.41 25.08
N THR A 283 -1.83 -1.68 25.95
CA THR A 283 -0.58 -0.99 25.63
C THR A 283 0.63 -1.93 25.53
N SER A 284 0.47 -3.23 25.73
CA SER A 284 1.48 -4.24 25.48
C SER A 284 1.40 -4.82 24.07
N ASN A 285 0.49 -4.32 23.24
CA ASN A 285 0.27 -4.81 21.90
C ASN A 285 1.14 -4.07 20.88
N ASP A 286 1.81 -4.85 20.03
CA ASP A 286 2.54 -4.39 18.87
C ASP A 286 1.92 -4.97 17.60
N ILE A 287 1.77 -4.17 16.56
CA ILE A 287 1.35 -4.60 15.23
C ILE A 287 2.46 -4.31 14.25
N PHE A 288 2.77 -5.30 13.38
CA PHE A 288 3.78 -5.14 12.34
C PHE A 288 3.17 -5.46 10.97
N ILE A 289 3.55 -4.65 9.96
CA ILE A 289 3.13 -4.83 8.56
C ILE A 289 4.34 -4.62 7.66
N THR A 290 4.45 -5.45 6.60
CA THR A 290 5.43 -5.27 5.53
C THR A 290 4.99 -5.96 4.24
N GLY A 291 5.67 -5.68 3.13
CA GLY A 291 5.41 -6.31 1.84
C GLY A 291 4.02 -6.01 1.32
N LEU A 292 3.50 -4.77 1.53
CA LEU A 292 2.21 -4.37 0.98
C LEU A 292 2.33 -4.17 -0.51
N GLN A 293 1.53 -4.91 -1.26
CA GLN A 293 1.43 -4.86 -2.70
C GLN A 293 -0.03 -4.81 -3.13
N MET A 294 -0.36 -3.89 -4.04
CA MET A 294 -1.61 -3.85 -4.78
C MET A 294 -1.30 -3.95 -6.26
N GLU A 295 -1.88 -4.92 -6.93
CA GLU A 295 -1.62 -5.22 -8.34
C GLU A 295 -2.91 -5.50 -9.10
N VAL A 296 -2.88 -5.28 -10.43
CA VAL A 296 -3.97 -5.64 -11.33
C VAL A 296 -3.99 -7.16 -11.52
N GLY A 297 -5.17 -7.75 -11.44
CA GLY A 297 -5.39 -9.19 -11.58
C GLY A 297 -6.04 -9.79 -10.34
N ASP A 298 -6.40 -11.05 -10.41
CA ASP A 298 -7.12 -11.80 -9.37
C ASP A 298 -6.18 -12.70 -8.53
N HIS A 299 -4.88 -12.66 -8.80
CA HIS A 299 -3.85 -13.44 -8.13
C HIS A 299 -2.75 -12.55 -7.56
N ALA A 300 -2.25 -12.90 -6.38
CA ALA A 300 -1.04 -12.28 -5.84
C ALA A 300 0.20 -12.91 -6.46
N THR A 301 1.05 -12.09 -7.02
CA THR A 301 2.39 -12.49 -7.45
C THR A 301 3.41 -12.39 -6.32
N ASP A 302 4.65 -12.75 -6.56
CA ASP A 302 5.73 -12.49 -5.62
C ASP A 302 5.92 -10.98 -5.46
N PHE A 303 6.33 -10.57 -4.26
CA PHE A 303 6.50 -9.14 -3.95
C PHE A 303 7.50 -8.49 -4.92
N GLU A 304 7.08 -7.40 -5.55
CA GLU A 304 7.91 -6.63 -6.47
C GLU A 304 8.84 -5.69 -5.70
N HIS A 305 10.12 -6.07 -5.65
CA HIS A 305 11.14 -5.24 -5.03
C HIS A 305 11.57 -4.11 -5.96
N ALA A 306 11.56 -2.88 -5.46
CA ALA A 306 12.14 -1.73 -6.14
C ALA A 306 13.52 -1.39 -5.54
N PHE A 307 14.36 -0.70 -6.31
CA PHE A 307 15.62 -0.17 -5.79
C PHE A 307 15.34 0.95 -4.78
N TYR A 308 16.12 0.98 -3.70
CA TYR A 308 15.96 1.97 -2.63
C TYR A 308 15.96 3.42 -3.14
N GLY A 309 16.83 3.74 -4.11
CA GLY A 309 16.90 5.08 -4.70
C GLY A 309 15.61 5.48 -5.41
N ASP A 310 14.99 4.55 -6.13
CA ASP A 310 13.74 4.78 -6.85
C ASP A 310 12.58 4.97 -5.86
N GLU A 311 12.49 4.10 -4.84
CA GLU A 311 11.49 4.23 -3.78
C GLU A 311 11.64 5.54 -3.01
N LEU A 312 12.87 5.96 -2.69
CA LEU A 312 13.13 7.23 -2.03
C LEU A 312 12.65 8.42 -2.90
N GLN A 313 12.90 8.39 -4.21
CA GLN A 313 12.43 9.46 -5.11
C GLN A 313 10.90 9.49 -5.16
N ARG A 314 10.25 8.34 -5.19
CA ARG A 314 8.78 8.25 -5.14
C ARG A 314 8.22 8.77 -3.81
N CYS A 315 8.84 8.43 -2.68
CA CYS A 315 8.46 8.96 -1.35
C CYS A 315 8.67 10.47 -1.24
N LYS A 316 9.76 10.99 -1.80
CA LYS A 316 10.06 12.43 -1.81
C LYS A 316 9.02 13.27 -2.56
N ARG A 317 8.23 12.69 -3.46
CA ARG A 317 7.10 13.38 -4.06
C ARG A 317 6.06 13.83 -3.02
N TYR A 318 6.02 13.16 -1.85
CA TYR A 318 5.06 13.41 -0.78
C TYR A 318 5.66 14.05 0.46
N TYR A 319 6.91 13.73 0.76
CA TYR A 319 7.59 14.23 1.95
C TYR A 319 9.08 14.37 1.69
N GLN A 320 9.62 15.55 1.99
CA GLN A 320 11.06 15.83 1.86
C GLN A 320 11.59 16.49 3.12
N THR A 321 12.81 16.11 3.47
CA THR A 321 13.57 16.76 4.53
C THR A 321 14.87 17.29 3.98
N TYR A 322 15.25 18.48 4.40
CA TYR A 322 16.52 19.11 4.09
C TYR A 322 17.18 19.54 5.38
N SER A 323 18.48 19.31 5.51
CA SER A 323 19.28 19.75 6.63
C SER A 323 20.41 20.65 6.18
N SER A 324 20.75 21.62 7.02
CA SER A 324 21.86 22.55 6.80
C SER A 324 21.78 23.30 5.46
N LEU A 325 20.58 23.74 5.08
CA LEU A 325 20.41 24.67 3.96
C LEU A 325 20.86 26.05 4.40
N THR A 326 21.65 26.74 3.56
CA THR A 326 22.17 28.06 3.88
C THR A 326 21.34 29.15 3.19
N CYS A 327 20.92 30.13 3.96
CA CYS A 327 20.38 31.38 3.46
C CYS A 327 21.39 32.50 3.82
N GLY A 328 21.89 33.16 2.82
CA GLY A 328 22.99 34.12 3.04
C GLY A 328 22.77 35.46 2.39
N TYR A 329 23.20 36.42 3.11
CA TYR A 329 23.54 37.79 2.83
C TYR A 329 22.47 38.86 3.07
N GLY A 330 22.77 39.75 3.95
CA GLY A 330 22.04 41.01 4.16
C GLY A 330 22.96 42.08 4.73
N SER A 331 22.63 43.34 4.49
CA SER A 331 23.13 44.45 5.31
C SER A 331 22.50 44.42 6.70
N ALA A 332 23.03 45.15 7.66
CA ALA A 332 22.39 45.29 8.97
C ALA A 332 20.91 45.61 8.81
N ASN A 333 20.02 44.80 9.43
CA ASN A 333 18.59 44.83 9.30
C ASN A 333 18.05 44.54 7.87
N GLY A 334 18.87 43.94 7.00
CA GLY A 334 18.49 43.53 5.67
C GLY A 334 17.84 42.13 5.61
N TYR A 335 17.22 41.87 4.47
CA TYR A 335 16.65 40.56 4.17
C TYR A 335 17.51 39.85 3.12
N ALA A 336 17.79 38.60 3.36
CA ALA A 336 18.32 37.70 2.34
C ALA A 336 17.23 36.69 1.94
N ARG A 337 17.24 36.28 0.68
CA ARG A 337 16.31 35.34 0.13
C ARG A 337 17.07 34.22 -0.56
N SER A 338 16.70 32.99 -0.27
CA SER A 338 17.22 31.79 -0.92
C SER A 338 16.09 30.98 -1.50
N THR A 339 16.25 30.54 -2.74
CA THR A 339 15.28 29.66 -3.41
C THR A 339 15.96 28.32 -3.69
N HIS A 340 15.36 27.25 -3.20
CA HIS A 340 15.83 25.89 -3.39
C HIS A 340 14.86 25.15 -4.31
N ILE A 341 15.41 24.47 -5.31
CA ILE A 341 14.62 23.61 -6.23
C ILE A 341 14.37 22.29 -5.54
N LEU A 342 13.10 21.88 -5.48
CA LEU A 342 12.69 20.58 -4.95
C LEU A 342 12.88 19.48 -6.00
N SER A 343 13.53 18.41 -5.63
CA SER A 343 13.77 17.28 -6.53
C SER A 343 13.55 15.96 -5.79
N PRO A 344 12.57 15.16 -6.24
CA PRO A 344 11.60 15.44 -7.31
C PRO A 344 10.65 16.60 -6.97
N GLU A 345 9.89 17.06 -7.98
CA GLU A 345 8.73 17.92 -7.76
C GLU A 345 7.74 17.23 -6.82
N MET A 346 7.22 17.97 -5.85
CA MET A 346 6.26 17.43 -4.90
C MET A 346 4.87 17.29 -5.56
N ARG A 347 4.05 16.41 -5.01
CA ARG A 347 2.70 16.10 -5.51
C ARG A 347 1.84 17.36 -5.62
N ASP A 348 1.91 18.19 -4.63
CA ASP A 348 1.19 19.44 -4.49
C ASP A 348 2.09 20.46 -3.79
N THR A 349 1.60 21.67 -3.66
CA THR A 349 2.24 22.69 -2.86
C THR A 349 2.33 22.23 -1.40
N PRO A 350 3.55 21.96 -0.85
CA PRO A 350 3.68 21.37 0.47
C PRO A 350 3.40 22.36 1.60
N SER A 351 2.96 21.87 2.74
CA SER A 351 3.17 22.58 4.00
C SER A 351 4.65 22.57 4.35
N ILE A 352 5.16 23.70 4.85
CA ILE A 352 6.60 23.87 5.13
C ILE A 352 6.80 24.18 6.60
N THR A 353 7.72 23.45 7.23
CA THR A 353 8.27 23.78 8.53
C THR A 353 9.75 24.03 8.38
N VAL A 354 10.20 25.22 8.72
CA VAL A 354 11.63 25.56 8.77
C VAL A 354 12.08 25.78 10.21
N THR A 355 13.24 25.26 10.52
CA THR A 355 13.84 25.38 11.84
C THR A 355 15.25 25.94 11.72
N LYS A 356 15.51 27.01 12.43
CA LYS A 356 16.85 27.62 12.49
C LYS A 356 17.80 26.67 13.20
N VAL A 357 19.02 26.50 12.65
CA VAL A 357 20.07 25.73 13.34
C VAL A 357 20.47 26.48 14.61
N PRO A 358 20.65 25.79 15.76
CA PRO A 358 21.00 26.40 17.01
C PRO A 358 22.33 27.21 16.92
N GLY A 359 22.33 28.41 17.48
CA GLY A 359 23.49 29.30 17.47
C GLY A 359 23.48 30.41 16.40
N GLU A 360 22.60 30.26 15.40
CA GLU A 360 22.47 31.26 14.35
C GLU A 360 21.72 32.52 14.83
N ALA A 361 22.21 33.70 14.42
CA ALA A 361 21.59 34.99 14.73
C ALA A 361 20.64 35.43 13.60
N GLY A 362 19.52 36.08 13.94
CA GLY A 362 18.54 36.55 12.97
C GLY A 362 17.19 35.81 13.05
N SER A 363 16.27 36.26 12.22
CA SER A 363 14.92 35.68 12.10
C SER A 363 14.77 34.94 10.78
N LEU A 364 14.21 33.74 10.88
CA LEU A 364 13.91 32.88 9.73
C LEU A 364 12.43 32.94 9.42
N ASN A 365 12.09 33.22 8.18
CA ASN A 365 10.74 33.13 7.64
C ASN A 365 10.76 32.25 6.40
N SER A 366 9.76 31.39 6.24
CA SER A 366 9.57 30.60 5.03
C SER A 366 8.45 31.17 4.20
N THR A 367 8.66 31.17 2.90
CA THR A 367 7.60 31.45 1.94
C THR A 367 7.49 30.27 1.00
N GLN A 368 6.36 29.61 1.06
CA GLN A 368 5.99 28.58 0.11
C GLN A 368 5.71 29.23 -1.25
N ARG A 369 6.25 28.66 -2.33
CA ARG A 369 5.91 29.11 -3.67
C ARG A 369 5.01 28.15 -4.43
N ASP A 370 5.45 26.91 -4.59
CA ASP A 370 4.77 25.91 -5.37
C ASP A 370 5.33 24.49 -5.06
N SER A 371 4.91 23.50 -5.84
CA SER A 371 5.39 22.12 -5.73
C SER A 371 6.88 21.92 -6.11
N LYS A 372 7.53 22.94 -6.67
CA LYS A 372 8.90 22.87 -7.22
C LYS A 372 9.91 23.68 -6.43
N HIS A 373 9.48 24.68 -5.66
CA HIS A 373 10.37 25.66 -5.06
C HIS A 373 10.07 25.91 -3.59
N LEU A 374 11.08 25.75 -2.76
CA LEU A 374 11.14 26.27 -1.41
C LEU A 374 11.83 27.64 -1.43
N GLU A 375 11.17 28.68 -0.97
CA GLU A 375 11.76 29.99 -0.75
C GLU A 375 11.87 30.27 0.75
N VAL A 376 13.03 30.69 1.19
CA VAL A 376 13.29 31.05 2.59
C VAL A 376 13.86 32.46 2.63
N THR A 377 13.37 33.26 3.57
CA THR A 377 13.85 34.61 3.82
C THR A 377 14.52 34.67 5.20
N TRP A 378 15.71 35.15 5.25
CA TRP A 378 16.46 35.40 6.47
C TRP A 378 16.55 36.91 6.74
N GLN A 379 16.20 37.34 7.94
CA GLN A 379 16.40 38.71 8.40
C GLN A 379 17.61 38.79 9.31
N SER A 380 18.64 39.50 8.87
CA SER A 380 19.84 39.77 9.66
C SER A 380 19.59 40.89 10.68
N LEU A 381 20.05 40.69 11.91
CA LEU A 381 19.95 41.71 12.97
C LEU A 381 21.20 42.61 13.05
N ASN A 382 22.39 42.11 12.69
CA ASN A 382 23.67 42.82 12.85
C ASN A 382 24.63 42.52 11.70
N GLY A 383 24.51 43.20 10.57
CA GLY A 383 25.47 43.10 9.47
C GLY A 383 25.33 41.87 8.57
N VAL A 384 26.36 41.52 7.84
CA VAL A 384 26.40 40.40 6.92
C VAL A 384 26.46 39.11 7.70
N GLN A 385 25.42 38.27 7.57
CA GLN A 385 25.36 36.96 8.21
C GLN A 385 24.80 35.92 7.25
N THR A 386 25.36 34.74 7.28
CA THR A 386 24.72 33.52 6.75
C THR A 386 24.00 32.82 7.88
N GLY A 387 22.89 32.19 7.62
CA GLY A 387 22.20 31.37 8.59
C GLY A 387 21.84 30.03 7.99
N ASP A 388 22.04 28.97 8.75
CA ASP A 388 21.68 27.63 8.36
C ASP A 388 20.33 27.25 8.96
N PHE A 389 19.56 26.49 8.21
CA PHE A 389 18.24 26.01 8.61
C PHE A 389 17.96 24.61 8.09
N ASP A 390 17.08 23.93 8.80
CA ASP A 390 16.49 22.68 8.36
C ASP A 390 15.07 22.95 7.82
N ALA A 391 14.63 22.18 6.83
CA ALA A 391 13.30 22.30 6.28
C ALA A 391 12.62 20.92 6.18
N ILE A 392 11.35 20.90 6.54
CA ILE A 392 10.43 19.78 6.34
C ILE A 392 9.33 20.25 5.41
N LEU A 393 9.08 19.48 4.36
CA LEU A 393 8.04 19.73 3.37
C LEU A 393 7.10 18.53 3.32
N ASP A 394 5.82 18.76 3.55
CA ASP A 394 4.81 17.72 3.64
C ASP A 394 3.65 18.02 2.66
N ALA A 395 3.48 17.15 1.67
CA ALA A 395 2.42 17.14 0.67
C ALA A 395 1.66 15.80 0.66
N GLU A 396 1.63 15.09 1.78
CA GLU A 396 0.84 13.84 1.90
C GLU A 396 -0.65 14.07 1.66
N ILE A 397 -1.36 13.03 1.22
CA ILE A 397 -2.80 13.06 0.86
C ILE A 397 -3.68 12.33 1.87
#